data_189813ef0710373af0a12a4a33292f9b
#
_entry.id   189813ef0710373af0a12a4a33292f9b
#
_cell.length_a   1.000
_cell.length_b   1.000
_cell.length_c   1.000
_cell.angle_alpha   90.00
_cell.angle_beta   90.00
_cell.angle_gamma   90.00
#
_symmetry.space_group_name_H-M   'P 1'
#
loop_
_entity.id
_entity.type
_entity.pdbx_description
1 polymer ?
#
loop_
_entity_poly.entity_id
_entity_poly.type
_entity_poly.pdbx_seq_one_letter_code
_entity_poly.pdbx_strand_id
1 'polypeptide(L)'
;MSDRYIEYILGAIEKTDTSKVWSSTGKLSTIYRGKQIHVEDAVKACFINAFHEGVHMTMECTFAKGCPGDIEGDSYLAADDVLMNEPAIKDVHFPVACKIALYPMGIPDYMKYIAEVVNHAIDLGIYAGSAHYCTVLECDVQDLFAYINYVNDYCGKNLSHYIFEVTMSVNSPTK
;
A
#
# COMPACT_ATOMS: atom_id res chain seq x y z
N MET A 1 -6.01 -19.19 -6.21
CA MET A 1 -6.87 -19.15 -5.02
C MET A 1 -6.69 -20.46 -4.27
N SER A 2 -6.89 -20.46 -2.95
CA SER A 2 -6.73 -21.64 -2.11
C SER A 2 -8.02 -21.89 -1.34
N ASP A 3 -8.39 -23.14 -1.07
CA ASP A 3 -9.52 -23.47 -0.19
C ASP A 3 -9.27 -23.05 1.26
N ARG A 4 -7.99 -22.77 1.61
CA ARG A 4 -7.56 -22.28 2.94
C ARG A 4 -7.52 -20.76 3.04
N TYR A 5 -8.20 -20.02 2.17
CA TYR A 5 -8.11 -18.55 2.11
C TYR A 5 -8.46 -17.85 3.43
N ILE A 6 -9.44 -18.37 4.15
CA ILE A 6 -9.83 -17.81 5.47
C ILE A 6 -8.66 -17.90 6.46
N GLU A 7 -8.00 -19.05 6.54
CA GLU A 7 -6.85 -19.26 7.42
C GLU A 7 -5.69 -18.31 7.08
N TYR A 8 -5.39 -18.14 5.78
CA TYR A 8 -4.32 -17.24 5.33
C TYR A 8 -4.63 -15.78 5.64
N ILE A 9 -5.86 -15.34 5.40
CA ILE A 9 -6.26 -13.94 5.66
C ILE A 9 -6.28 -13.67 7.19
N LEU A 10 -6.93 -14.54 7.97
CA LEU A 10 -7.00 -14.34 9.42
C LEU A 10 -5.63 -14.46 10.08
N GLY A 11 -4.80 -15.41 9.63
CA GLY A 11 -3.43 -15.55 10.12
C GLY A 11 -2.55 -14.35 9.78
N ALA A 12 -2.76 -13.68 8.64
CA ALA A 12 -2.05 -12.45 8.30
C ALA A 12 -2.47 -11.28 9.21
N ILE A 13 -3.78 -11.13 9.45
CA ILE A 13 -4.32 -10.10 10.33
C ILE A 13 -3.80 -10.31 11.77
N GLU A 14 -3.80 -11.53 12.28
CA GLU A 14 -3.32 -11.86 13.63
C GLU A 14 -1.82 -11.55 13.82
N LYS A 15 -1.01 -11.73 12.78
CA LYS A 15 0.43 -11.45 12.80
C LYS A 15 0.77 -9.97 12.62
N THR A 16 -0.18 -9.16 12.17
CA THR A 16 0.03 -7.75 11.90
C THR A 16 -0.22 -6.93 13.16
N ASP A 17 0.80 -6.25 13.66
CA ASP A 17 0.66 -5.32 14.78
C ASP A 17 -0.03 -4.04 14.30
N THR A 18 -1.21 -3.79 14.83
CA THR A 18 -2.02 -2.58 14.56
C THR A 18 -2.12 -1.65 15.77
N SER A 19 -1.27 -1.82 16.77
CA SER A 19 -1.32 -1.05 18.04
C SER A 19 -1.17 0.46 17.85
N LYS A 20 -0.58 0.90 16.73
CA LYS A 20 -0.35 2.32 16.42
C LYS A 20 -1.25 2.87 15.31
N VAL A 21 -2.28 2.12 14.93
CA VAL A 21 -3.29 2.55 13.97
C VAL A 21 -4.69 2.28 14.50
N TRP A 22 -5.60 3.19 14.27
CA TRP A 22 -7.01 2.89 14.39
C TRP A 22 -7.43 1.99 13.24
N SER A 23 -8.25 0.97 13.50
CA SER A 23 -8.73 0.06 12.48
C SER A 23 -10.22 -0.22 12.60
N SER A 24 -10.89 -0.33 11.49
CA SER A 24 -12.29 -0.73 11.38
C SER A 24 -12.48 -1.69 10.21
N THR A 25 -13.03 -2.87 10.49
CA THR A 25 -13.28 -3.89 9.48
C THR A 25 -14.77 -3.99 9.20
N GLY A 26 -15.14 -3.78 7.94
CA GLY A 26 -16.49 -3.95 7.42
C GLY A 26 -16.60 -5.16 6.48
N LYS A 27 -17.73 -5.25 5.76
CA LYS A 27 -17.97 -6.34 4.80
C LYS A 27 -17.10 -6.25 3.53
N LEU A 28 -16.61 -5.08 3.19
CA LEU A 28 -15.91 -4.81 1.92
C LEU A 28 -14.42 -4.54 2.11
N SER A 29 -14.03 -3.97 3.25
CA SER A 29 -12.66 -3.52 3.48
C SER A 29 -12.33 -3.39 4.96
N THR A 30 -11.04 -3.32 5.26
CA THR A 30 -10.50 -2.83 6.53
C THR A 30 -9.92 -1.44 6.31
N ILE A 31 -10.28 -0.50 7.17
CA ILE A 31 -9.75 0.86 7.15
C ILE A 31 -8.69 0.97 8.23
N TYR A 32 -7.51 1.48 7.87
CA TYR A 32 -6.47 1.90 8.81
C TYR A 32 -6.38 3.42 8.80
N ARG A 33 -6.31 4.04 9.98
CA ARG A 33 -6.13 5.47 10.15
C ARG A 33 -5.09 5.73 11.24
N GLY A 34 -4.21 6.68 10.99
CA GLY A 34 -3.14 7.03 11.92
C GLY A 34 -2.03 7.80 11.24
N LYS A 35 -0.86 7.81 11.87
CA LYS A 35 0.34 8.38 11.29
C LYS A 35 0.74 7.59 10.04
N GLN A 36 1.11 8.28 8.96
CA GLN A 36 1.39 7.66 7.67
C GLN A 36 2.32 6.45 7.80
N ILE A 37 3.45 6.60 8.49
CA ILE A 37 4.45 5.54 8.65
C ILE A 37 3.89 4.26 9.30
N HIS A 38 2.93 4.39 10.24
CA HIS A 38 2.33 3.23 10.91
C HIS A 38 1.25 2.57 10.05
N VAL A 39 0.50 3.38 9.27
CA VAL A 39 -0.46 2.84 8.30
C VAL A 39 0.30 2.05 7.22
N GLU A 40 1.39 2.58 6.70
CA GLU A 40 2.24 1.93 5.70
C GLU A 40 2.88 0.63 6.25
N ASP A 41 3.42 0.65 7.48
CA ASP A 41 3.97 -0.51 8.17
C ASP A 41 2.93 -1.62 8.36
N ALA A 42 1.71 -1.28 8.79
CA ALA A 42 0.62 -2.23 8.98
C ALA A 42 0.14 -2.83 7.64
N VAL A 43 -0.01 -2.02 6.58
CA VAL A 43 -0.40 -2.49 5.25
C VAL A 43 0.66 -3.42 4.66
N LYS A 44 1.94 -3.04 4.74
CA LYS A 44 3.08 -3.87 4.33
C LYS A 44 3.08 -5.22 5.04
N ALA A 45 2.93 -5.19 6.37
CA ALA A 45 2.91 -6.40 7.18
C ALA A 45 1.73 -7.31 6.85
N CYS A 46 0.54 -6.75 6.67
CA CYS A 46 -0.64 -7.51 6.28
C CYS A 46 -0.43 -8.25 4.94
N PHE A 47 0.14 -7.56 3.94
CA PHE A 47 0.44 -8.15 2.64
C PHE A 47 1.50 -9.24 2.72
N ILE A 48 2.62 -8.98 3.41
CA ILE A 48 3.72 -9.94 3.55
C ILE A 48 3.29 -11.16 4.35
N ASN A 49 2.58 -10.97 5.46
CA ASN A 49 2.09 -12.08 6.30
C ASN A 49 1.04 -12.95 5.59
N ALA A 50 0.34 -12.42 4.59
CA ALA A 50 -0.62 -13.17 3.78
C ALA A 50 0.04 -13.97 2.66
N PHE A 51 1.30 -13.71 2.35
CA PHE A 51 2.01 -14.41 1.29
C PHE A 51 2.23 -15.90 1.62
N HIS A 52 1.91 -16.75 0.66
CA HIS A 52 2.20 -18.19 0.68
C HIS A 52 2.68 -18.63 -0.70
N GLU A 53 3.80 -19.36 -0.73
CA GLU A 53 4.37 -19.83 -1.98
C GLU A 53 3.36 -20.65 -2.79
N GLY A 54 3.25 -20.35 -4.09
CA GLY A 54 2.33 -21.03 -5.03
C GLY A 54 0.85 -20.66 -4.84
N VAL A 55 0.50 -19.82 -3.88
CA VAL A 55 -0.89 -19.33 -3.71
C VAL A 55 -1.04 -17.98 -4.41
N HIS A 56 -1.89 -17.92 -5.43
CA HIS A 56 -2.25 -16.64 -6.06
C HIS A 56 -3.04 -15.78 -5.08
N MET A 57 -2.52 -14.62 -4.79
CA MET A 57 -3.12 -13.63 -3.90
C MET A 57 -3.16 -12.26 -4.59
N THR A 58 -4.23 -11.51 -4.36
CA THR A 58 -4.35 -10.10 -4.73
C THR A 58 -4.75 -9.28 -3.52
N MET A 59 -4.25 -8.05 -3.44
CA MET A 59 -4.65 -7.07 -2.44
C MET A 59 -4.87 -5.71 -3.11
N GLU A 60 -6.00 -5.08 -2.83
CA GLU A 60 -6.28 -3.70 -3.22
C GLU A 60 -6.15 -2.78 -2.03
N CYS A 61 -5.42 -1.69 -2.22
CA CYS A 61 -5.25 -0.63 -1.23
C CYS A 61 -5.60 0.72 -1.83
N THR A 62 -6.26 1.55 -1.05
CA THR A 62 -6.50 2.96 -1.38
C THR A 62 -5.90 3.83 -0.28
N PHE A 63 -4.80 4.51 -0.59
CA PHE A 63 -4.24 5.54 0.28
C PHE A 63 -4.89 6.87 -0.05
N ALA A 64 -5.29 7.62 0.97
CA ALA A 64 -5.97 8.90 0.78
C ALA A 64 -5.52 9.93 1.82
N LYS A 65 -5.43 11.19 1.39
CA LYS A 65 -5.22 12.36 2.26
C LYS A 65 -6.22 13.44 1.89
N GLY A 66 -6.72 14.17 2.91
CA GLY A 66 -7.60 15.33 2.71
C GLY A 66 -9.08 14.99 2.57
N CYS A 67 -9.46 13.71 2.59
CA CYS A 67 -10.87 13.34 2.68
C CYS A 67 -11.40 13.72 4.09
N PRO A 68 -12.57 14.38 4.17
CA PRO A 68 -13.22 14.57 5.46
C PRO A 68 -13.60 13.20 6.01
N GLY A 69 -13.00 12.82 7.12
CA GLY A 69 -13.26 11.57 7.82
C GLY A 69 -13.78 11.84 9.22
N ASP A 70 -14.15 10.78 9.92
CA ASP A 70 -14.35 10.84 11.35
C ASP A 70 -13.02 11.14 12.08
N ILE A 71 -13.12 11.57 13.33
CA ILE A 71 -11.99 11.91 14.18
C ILE A 71 -11.57 10.78 15.13
N GLU A 72 -12.18 9.62 15.04
CA GLU A 72 -11.96 8.50 15.96
C GLU A 72 -10.51 8.03 16.01
N GLY A 73 -9.81 8.11 14.88
CA GLY A 73 -8.40 7.72 14.77
C GLY A 73 -7.38 8.80 15.16
N ASP A 74 -7.79 10.01 15.55
CA ASP A 74 -6.87 11.14 15.69
C ASP A 74 -5.88 10.98 16.84
N SER A 75 -6.19 10.20 17.88
CA SER A 75 -5.27 9.89 18.97
C SER A 75 -4.01 9.15 18.50
N TYR A 76 -4.10 8.35 17.43
CA TYR A 76 -2.98 7.61 16.86
C TYR A 76 -1.99 8.51 16.09
N LEU A 77 -2.37 9.74 15.73
CA LEU A 77 -1.47 10.70 15.09
C LEU A 77 -0.34 11.16 16.01
N ALA A 78 -0.48 10.99 17.33
CA ALA A 78 0.53 11.33 18.33
C ALA A 78 1.50 10.18 18.66
N ALA A 79 1.36 9.00 18.01
CA ALA A 79 2.26 7.86 18.22
C ALA A 79 3.73 8.24 17.92
N ASP A 80 4.68 7.59 18.59
CA ASP A 80 6.11 7.70 18.27
C ASP A 80 6.41 7.13 16.86
N ASP A 81 7.67 7.20 16.40
CA ASP A 81 8.06 6.81 15.04
C ASP A 81 8.63 5.37 14.95
N VAL A 82 8.51 4.57 16.00
CA VAL A 82 8.99 3.19 16.02
C VAL A 82 8.02 2.30 15.25
N LEU A 83 8.49 1.68 14.16
CA LEU A 83 7.71 0.73 13.37
C LEU A 83 7.58 -0.60 14.13
N MET A 84 6.37 -1.13 14.20
CA MET A 84 6.07 -2.33 14.99
C MET A 84 6.28 -3.61 14.19
N ASN A 85 6.03 -3.58 12.89
CA ASN A 85 6.06 -4.77 12.03
C ASN A 85 7.38 -4.92 11.28
N GLU A 86 8.02 -3.82 10.89
CA GLU A 86 9.23 -3.80 10.07
C GLU A 86 10.32 -4.78 10.54
N PRO A 87 10.63 -4.92 11.85
CA PRO A 87 11.65 -5.86 12.30
C PRO A 87 11.40 -7.33 11.93
N ALA A 88 10.12 -7.72 11.77
CA ALA A 88 9.72 -9.09 11.46
C ALA A 88 9.62 -9.36 9.94
N ILE A 89 9.43 -8.32 9.13
CA ILE A 89 9.08 -8.47 7.70
C ILE A 89 10.15 -7.92 6.74
N LYS A 90 11.13 -7.16 7.21
CA LYS A 90 12.14 -6.48 6.36
C LYS A 90 13.00 -7.42 5.51
N ASP A 91 13.19 -8.65 5.97
CA ASP A 91 14.02 -9.66 5.29
C ASP A 91 13.19 -10.66 4.48
N VAL A 92 11.88 -10.42 4.30
CA VAL A 92 11.00 -11.24 3.48
C VAL A 92 10.96 -10.68 2.07
N HIS A 93 11.31 -11.51 1.07
CA HIS A 93 11.44 -11.12 -0.32
C HIS A 93 10.65 -12.05 -1.23
N PHE A 94 9.89 -11.50 -2.15
CA PHE A 94 9.19 -12.21 -3.23
C PHE A 94 8.78 -11.24 -4.34
N PRO A 95 8.64 -11.72 -5.59
CA PRO A 95 8.23 -10.88 -6.70
C PRO A 95 6.75 -10.49 -6.61
N VAL A 96 6.46 -9.24 -6.94
CA VAL A 96 5.10 -8.68 -6.98
C VAL A 96 4.88 -7.97 -8.30
N ALA A 97 3.75 -8.24 -8.95
CA ALA A 97 3.20 -7.37 -9.99
C ALA A 97 2.21 -6.40 -9.36
N CYS A 98 2.27 -5.14 -9.74
CA CYS A 98 1.46 -4.09 -9.14
C CYS A 98 0.90 -3.16 -10.20
N LYS A 99 -0.35 -2.74 -10.01
CA LYS A 99 -0.98 -1.67 -10.80
C LYS A 99 -1.26 -0.50 -9.86
N ILE A 100 -0.83 0.70 -10.28
CA ILE A 100 -1.07 1.93 -9.52
C ILE A 100 -1.85 2.95 -10.33
N ALA A 101 -2.66 3.77 -9.64
CA ALA A 101 -3.29 4.96 -10.18
C ALA A 101 -3.27 6.09 -9.13
N LEU A 102 -2.80 7.27 -9.54
CA LEU A 102 -2.74 8.46 -8.69
C LEU A 102 -3.75 9.50 -9.17
N TYR A 103 -4.57 10.00 -8.27
CA TYR A 103 -5.57 11.03 -8.50
C TYR A 103 -5.29 12.26 -7.63
N PRO A 104 -4.45 13.20 -8.10
CA PRO A 104 -4.31 14.49 -7.44
C PRO A 104 -5.59 15.30 -7.62
N MET A 105 -6.14 15.85 -6.54
CA MET A 105 -7.43 16.54 -6.58
C MET A 105 -7.31 18.03 -6.25
N GLY A 106 -8.21 18.83 -6.86
CA GLY A 106 -8.32 20.25 -6.56
C GLY A 106 -7.19 21.13 -7.12
N ILE A 107 -6.41 20.64 -8.08
CA ILE A 107 -5.27 21.36 -8.69
C ILE A 107 -5.31 21.32 -10.22
N PRO A 108 -4.96 22.42 -10.91
CA PRO A 108 -4.98 22.45 -12.38
C PRO A 108 -3.86 21.61 -13.03
N ASP A 109 -2.67 21.58 -12.43
CA ASP A 109 -1.48 20.92 -13.01
C ASP A 109 -1.27 19.49 -12.50
N TYR A 110 -2.34 18.73 -12.37
CA TYR A 110 -2.31 17.38 -11.79
C TYR A 110 -1.35 16.42 -12.51
N MET A 111 -1.18 16.56 -13.83
CA MET A 111 -0.35 15.68 -14.64
C MET A 111 1.13 15.70 -14.24
N LYS A 112 1.66 16.82 -13.72
CA LYS A 112 3.06 16.87 -13.28
C LYS A 112 3.33 15.96 -12.08
N TYR A 113 2.37 15.79 -11.19
CA TYR A 113 2.49 14.90 -10.03
C TYR A 113 2.41 13.43 -10.44
N ILE A 114 1.55 13.11 -11.41
CA ILE A 114 1.48 11.76 -11.99
C ILE A 114 2.79 11.45 -12.73
N ALA A 115 3.30 12.39 -13.53
CA ALA A 115 4.55 12.21 -14.28
C ALA A 115 5.75 11.99 -13.33
N GLU A 116 5.83 12.72 -12.21
CA GLU A 116 6.90 12.55 -11.22
C GLU A 116 6.90 11.15 -10.62
N VAL A 117 5.72 10.69 -10.19
CA VAL A 117 5.55 9.33 -9.64
C VAL A 117 5.94 8.26 -10.66
N VAL A 118 5.51 8.39 -11.91
CA VAL A 118 5.86 7.44 -12.98
C VAL A 118 7.36 7.49 -13.31
N ASN A 119 7.96 8.68 -13.43
CA ASN A 119 9.38 8.84 -13.71
C ASN A 119 10.23 8.22 -12.59
N HIS A 120 9.84 8.39 -11.33
CA HIS A 120 10.53 7.75 -10.22
C HIS A 120 10.52 6.21 -10.32
N ALA A 121 9.40 5.61 -10.74
CA ALA A 121 9.34 4.17 -10.98
C ALA A 121 10.26 3.73 -12.13
N ILE A 122 10.38 4.55 -13.18
CA ILE A 122 11.30 4.30 -14.30
C ILE A 122 12.75 4.38 -13.81
N ASP A 123 13.10 5.40 -13.03
CA ASP A 123 14.45 5.62 -12.51
C ASP A 123 14.89 4.48 -11.57
N LEU A 124 13.95 3.90 -10.81
CA LEU A 124 14.18 2.72 -9.99
C LEU A 124 14.24 1.41 -10.78
N GLY A 125 13.88 1.42 -12.07
CA GLY A 125 13.85 0.21 -12.90
C GLY A 125 12.71 -0.76 -12.57
N ILE A 126 11.67 -0.31 -11.88
CA ILE A 126 10.50 -1.13 -11.50
C ILE A 126 9.29 -0.93 -12.42
N TYR A 127 9.37 0.01 -13.36
CA TYR A 127 8.32 0.26 -14.34
C TYR A 127 8.24 -0.87 -15.36
N ALA A 128 7.08 -1.52 -15.47
CA ALA A 128 6.82 -2.64 -16.39
C ALA A 128 5.89 -2.25 -17.56
N GLY A 129 5.26 -1.09 -17.51
CA GLY A 129 4.39 -0.61 -18.59
C GLY A 129 3.22 0.23 -18.12
N SER A 130 2.30 0.49 -19.04
CA SER A 130 1.04 1.18 -18.76
C SER A 130 -0.16 0.35 -19.22
N ALA A 131 -1.24 0.40 -18.46
CA ALA A 131 -2.50 -0.27 -18.78
C ALA A 131 -3.65 0.70 -18.54
N HIS A 132 -4.08 1.44 -19.59
CA HIS A 132 -5.19 2.40 -19.56
C HIS A 132 -5.27 3.21 -18.26
N TYR A 133 -4.73 4.42 -18.24
CA TYR A 133 -4.71 5.33 -17.07
C TYR A 133 -3.98 4.83 -15.81
N CYS A 134 -3.44 3.62 -15.85
CA CYS A 134 -2.69 3.02 -14.74
C CYS A 134 -1.25 2.74 -15.15
N THR A 135 -0.35 2.72 -14.17
CA THR A 135 1.04 2.31 -14.32
C THR A 135 1.20 0.90 -13.77
N VAL A 136 1.91 0.05 -14.51
CA VAL A 136 2.24 -1.31 -14.10
C VAL A 136 3.68 -1.36 -13.60
N LEU A 137 3.89 -1.99 -12.46
CA LEU A 137 5.18 -2.18 -11.80
C LEU A 137 5.43 -3.68 -11.60
N GLU A 138 6.69 -4.09 -11.72
CA GLU A 138 7.15 -5.43 -11.37
C GLU A 138 8.46 -5.32 -10.59
N CYS A 139 8.48 -5.78 -9.36
CA CYS A 139 9.65 -5.69 -8.49
C CYS A 139 9.58 -6.64 -7.30
N ASP A 140 10.58 -6.59 -6.43
CA ASP A 140 10.53 -7.22 -5.10
C ASP A 140 9.54 -6.48 -4.19
N VAL A 141 8.93 -7.19 -3.24
CA VAL A 141 7.96 -6.64 -2.29
C VAL A 141 8.55 -5.50 -1.45
N GLN A 142 9.83 -5.55 -1.09
CA GLN A 142 10.47 -4.49 -0.31
C GLN A 142 10.63 -3.21 -1.13
N ASP A 143 11.03 -3.34 -2.41
CA ASP A 143 11.16 -2.22 -3.34
C ASP A 143 9.79 -1.59 -3.63
N LEU A 144 8.74 -2.42 -3.77
CA LEU A 144 7.38 -1.93 -3.97
C LEU A 144 6.91 -1.07 -2.80
N PHE A 145 7.08 -1.52 -1.56
CA PHE A 145 6.65 -0.75 -0.40
C PHE A 145 7.54 0.48 -0.15
N ALA A 146 8.82 0.43 -0.45
CA ALA A 146 9.67 1.61 -0.46
C ALA A 146 9.17 2.67 -1.48
N TYR A 147 8.75 2.22 -2.66
CA TYR A 147 8.15 3.09 -3.68
C TYR A 147 6.78 3.65 -3.24
N ILE A 148 5.91 2.83 -2.65
CA ILE A 148 4.60 3.29 -2.11
C ILE A 148 4.82 4.40 -1.06
N ASN A 149 5.77 4.20 -0.15
CA ASN A 149 6.12 5.18 0.88
C ASN A 149 6.63 6.49 0.24
N TYR A 150 7.49 6.39 -0.79
CA TYR A 150 7.93 7.56 -1.56
C TYR A 150 6.75 8.33 -2.17
N VAL A 151 5.80 7.61 -2.82
CA VAL A 151 4.63 8.25 -3.45
C VAL A 151 3.77 8.98 -2.42
N ASN A 152 3.48 8.34 -1.30
CA ASN A 152 2.69 8.94 -0.21
C ASN A 152 3.41 10.15 0.40
N ASP A 153 4.72 10.06 0.61
CA ASP A 153 5.55 11.17 1.11
C ASP A 153 5.57 12.35 0.14
N TYR A 154 5.79 12.07 -1.15
CA TYR A 154 5.80 13.08 -2.19
C TYR A 154 4.43 13.77 -2.31
N CYS A 155 3.36 12.99 -2.41
CA CYS A 155 2.00 13.51 -2.46
C CYS A 155 1.62 14.22 -1.16
N GLY A 156 1.98 13.67 -0.02
CA GLY A 156 1.72 14.26 1.30
C GLY A 156 2.34 15.64 1.49
N LYS A 157 3.53 15.89 0.91
CA LYS A 157 4.24 17.18 0.94
C LYS A 157 3.70 18.20 -0.06
N ASN A 158 3.19 17.74 -1.21
CA ASN A 158 2.88 18.61 -2.34
C ASN A 158 1.39 18.79 -2.61
N LEU A 159 0.53 17.90 -2.07
CA LEU A 159 -0.91 17.89 -2.32
C LEU A 159 -1.68 18.00 -1.00
N SER A 160 -2.73 18.80 -1.01
CA SER A 160 -3.71 18.85 0.10
C SER A 160 -4.70 17.69 0.04
N HIS A 161 -4.98 17.17 -1.17
CA HIS A 161 -5.95 16.12 -1.40
C HIS A 161 -5.51 15.22 -2.54
N TYR A 162 -5.41 13.91 -2.28
CA TYR A 162 -5.14 12.90 -3.30
C TYR A 162 -5.73 11.54 -2.90
N ILE A 163 -5.93 10.71 -3.92
CA ILE A 163 -6.17 9.26 -3.79
C ILE A 163 -5.08 8.54 -4.56
N PHE A 164 -4.48 7.53 -3.95
CA PHE A 164 -3.50 6.65 -4.54
C PHE A 164 -3.99 5.21 -4.42
N GLU A 165 -4.39 4.62 -5.56
CA GLU A 165 -4.85 3.25 -5.65
C GLU A 165 -3.70 2.32 -6.02
N VAL A 166 -3.61 1.20 -5.33
CA VAL A 166 -2.57 0.18 -5.48
C VAL A 166 -3.22 -1.19 -5.50
N THR A 167 -3.08 -1.91 -6.60
CA THR A 167 -3.51 -3.31 -6.70
C THR A 167 -2.28 -4.19 -6.87
N MET A 168 -2.02 -5.04 -5.91
CA MET A 168 -0.87 -5.95 -5.86
C MET A 168 -1.29 -7.38 -6.19
N SER A 169 -0.45 -8.12 -6.90
CA SER A 169 -0.68 -9.52 -7.23
C SER A 169 0.60 -10.33 -7.11
N VAL A 170 0.52 -11.48 -6.48
CA VAL A 170 1.62 -12.46 -6.35
C VAL A 170 1.17 -13.83 -6.85
N ASN A 171 2.11 -14.61 -7.38
CA ASN A 171 1.86 -15.96 -7.88
C ASN A 171 0.70 -16.02 -8.91
N SER A 172 0.55 -14.97 -9.74
CA SER A 172 -0.46 -14.97 -10.81
C SER A 172 -0.18 -16.10 -11.80
N PRO A 173 -1.20 -16.86 -12.22
CA PRO A 173 -1.04 -17.85 -13.27
C PRO A 173 -0.89 -17.23 -14.67
N THR A 174 -1.18 -15.94 -14.81
CA THR A 174 -1.03 -15.18 -16.07
C THR A 174 0.41 -14.70 -16.20
N LYS A 175 1.00 -14.93 -17.37
CA LYS A 175 2.35 -14.44 -17.72
C LYS A 175 2.24 -13.16 -18.53
#